data_0120d1fc0666927909dfdae4e106634c
#
_entry.id   0120d1fc0666927909dfdae4e106634c
#
_cell.length_a   1.000
_cell.length_b   1.000
_cell.length_c   1.000
_cell.angle_alpha   90.00
_cell.angle_beta   90.00
_cell.angle_gamma   90.00
#
_symmetry.space_group_name_H-M   'P 1'
#
loop_
_entity.id
_entity.type
_entity.pdbx_description
1 polymer ?
#
loop_
_entity_poly.entity_id
_entity_poly.type
_entity_poly.pdbx_seq_one_letter_code
_entity_poly.pdbx_strand_id
1 'polypeptide(L)'
;GSTSKSPRSVHPTLRNGRYCMLLVSQAIEHLPPQATRDEAIDCLTEAISEEYRSRGLSVDRLRQHPEERLTCSVAVYSSYHRQLWMIGDCQAWVNGTVYSVRDPQEESLARRRAQFIAQALDEGTPAEVFREASDPGRAVILPDLIAKTRRQNQAYAVIDGFPVYRPGVQTFSLPAATEVVLATDGYPRLLPTLAE
;
A
#
# COMPACT_ATOMS: atom_id res chain seq x y z
N GLY A 1 -3.84 3.20 -0.82
CA GLY A 1 -4.67 3.51 0.34
C GLY A 1 -4.81 2.38 1.33
N SER A 2 -4.12 2.42 2.46
CA SER A 2 -4.28 1.41 3.51
C SER A 2 -5.52 1.68 4.35
N THR A 3 -6.47 0.78 4.34
CA THR A 3 -7.56 0.77 5.34
C THR A 3 -7.03 0.18 6.64
N SER A 4 -7.30 0.87 7.76
CA SER A 4 -6.89 0.39 9.09
C SER A 4 -7.39 -1.02 9.35
N LYS A 5 -6.48 -1.92 9.72
CA LYS A 5 -6.75 -3.31 10.09
C LYS A 5 -6.75 -3.49 11.62
N SER A 6 -6.42 -2.43 12.35
CA SER A 6 -6.40 -2.37 13.80
C SER A 6 -7.22 -1.17 14.29
N PRO A 7 -7.90 -1.27 15.45
CA PRO A 7 -8.53 -0.12 16.10
C PRO A 7 -7.51 0.87 16.67
N ARG A 8 -6.23 0.48 16.77
CA ARG A 8 -5.17 1.36 17.30
C ARG A 8 -4.63 2.26 16.20
N SER A 9 -4.69 3.56 16.45
CA SER A 9 -4.11 4.59 15.57
C SER A 9 -2.83 5.13 16.19
N VAL A 10 -1.80 5.28 15.38
CA VAL A 10 -0.54 5.93 15.77
C VAL A 10 -0.74 7.45 15.89
N HIS A 11 -1.54 8.02 15.00
CA HIS A 11 -1.87 9.45 15.02
C HIS A 11 -3.25 9.69 15.67
N PRO A 12 -3.44 10.77 16.45
CA PRO A 12 -4.69 10.99 17.18
C PRO A 12 -5.93 11.19 16.28
N THR A 13 -5.76 11.72 15.07
CA THR A 13 -6.87 12.05 14.16
C THR A 13 -6.80 11.35 12.81
N LEU A 14 -5.65 10.80 12.42
CA LEU A 14 -5.45 10.15 11.12
C LEU A 14 -5.38 8.63 11.27
N ARG A 15 -5.99 7.92 10.35
CA ARG A 15 -5.80 6.46 10.24
C ARG A 15 -4.37 6.14 9.82
N ASN A 16 -3.84 5.00 10.26
CA ASN A 16 -2.44 4.59 10.05
C ASN A 16 -1.99 4.68 8.59
N GLY A 17 -2.79 4.21 7.64
CA GLY A 17 -2.43 4.30 6.22
C GLY A 17 -2.33 5.73 5.69
N ARG A 18 -3.26 6.61 6.07
CA ARG A 18 -3.21 8.02 5.67
C ARG A 18 -2.00 8.72 6.28
N TYR A 19 -1.71 8.43 7.53
CA TYR A 19 -0.57 9.01 8.21
C TYR A 19 0.75 8.51 7.63
N CYS A 20 0.88 7.21 7.38
CA CYS A 20 2.03 6.63 6.71
C CYS A 20 2.30 7.29 5.36
N MET A 21 1.26 7.47 4.54
CA MET A 21 1.38 8.15 3.25
C MET A 21 1.94 9.57 3.37
N LEU A 22 1.51 10.34 4.37
CA LEU A 22 2.04 11.71 4.57
C LEU A 22 3.52 11.71 4.93
N LEU A 23 3.95 10.82 5.84
CA LEU A 23 5.36 10.70 6.22
C LEU A 23 6.23 10.28 5.04
N VAL A 24 5.77 9.29 4.27
CA VAL A 24 6.48 8.82 3.07
C VAL A 24 6.53 9.90 2.00
N SER A 25 5.45 10.65 1.79
CA SER A 25 5.42 11.77 0.83
C SER A 25 6.46 12.83 1.19
N GLN A 26 6.51 13.23 2.46
CA GLN A 26 7.52 14.17 2.95
C GLN A 26 8.96 13.64 2.77
N ALA A 27 9.18 12.35 3.04
CA ALA A 27 10.51 11.76 2.85
C ALA A 27 10.92 11.75 1.36
N ILE A 28 9.98 11.48 0.44
CA ILE A 28 10.24 11.52 -1.00
C ILE A 28 10.64 12.94 -1.46
N GLU A 29 10.00 13.99 -0.94
CA GLU A 29 10.31 15.38 -1.28
C GLU A 29 11.76 15.77 -0.94
N HIS A 30 12.37 15.08 0.03
CA HIS A 30 13.75 15.32 0.47
C HIS A 30 14.76 14.33 -0.13
N LEU A 31 14.32 13.35 -0.92
CA LEU A 31 15.24 12.41 -1.57
C LEU A 31 16.10 13.14 -2.64
N PRO A 32 17.43 12.95 -2.63
CA PRO A 32 18.27 13.42 -3.70
C PRO A 32 17.83 12.79 -5.05
N PRO A 33 17.81 13.57 -6.16
CA PRO A 33 17.39 13.01 -7.46
C PRO A 33 18.21 11.81 -7.93
N GLN A 34 19.47 11.73 -7.51
CA GLN A 34 20.41 10.63 -7.81
C GLN A 34 20.33 9.46 -6.84
N ALA A 35 19.48 9.52 -5.81
CA ALA A 35 19.30 8.42 -4.86
C ALA A 35 18.98 7.12 -5.59
N THR A 36 19.68 6.07 -5.26
CA THR A 36 19.41 4.72 -5.76
C THR A 36 18.10 4.19 -5.18
N ARG A 37 17.57 3.13 -5.79
CA ARG A 37 16.39 2.44 -5.27
C ARG A 37 16.55 2.05 -3.80
N ASP A 38 17.71 1.51 -3.44
CA ASP A 38 17.93 1.00 -2.09
C ASP A 38 18.07 2.13 -1.08
N GLU A 39 18.76 3.22 -1.42
CA GLU A 39 18.81 4.44 -0.59
C GLU A 39 17.42 5.05 -0.40
N ALA A 40 16.60 5.09 -1.46
CA ALA A 40 15.23 5.56 -1.35
C ALA A 40 14.41 4.69 -0.38
N ILE A 41 14.47 3.37 -0.51
CA ILE A 41 13.76 2.45 0.39
C ILE A 41 14.23 2.62 1.84
N ASP A 42 15.54 2.77 2.08
CA ASP A 42 16.09 2.95 3.42
C ASP A 42 15.62 4.28 4.02
N CYS A 43 15.63 5.36 3.24
CA CYS A 43 15.12 6.67 3.66
C CYS A 43 13.63 6.60 4.05
N LEU A 44 12.78 5.98 3.21
CA LEU A 44 11.35 5.84 3.50
C LEU A 44 11.09 4.96 4.72
N THR A 45 11.86 3.89 4.90
CA THR A 45 11.81 3.00 6.07
C THR A 45 12.18 3.76 7.34
N GLU A 46 13.27 4.53 7.30
CA GLU A 46 13.75 5.30 8.45
C GLU A 46 12.77 6.39 8.86
N ALA A 47 12.12 7.08 7.92
CA ALA A 47 11.10 8.09 8.22
C ALA A 47 9.95 7.52 9.08
N ILE A 48 9.52 6.30 8.80
CA ILE A 48 8.49 5.62 9.61
C ILE A 48 9.07 5.10 10.93
N SER A 49 10.28 4.55 10.91
CA SER A 49 10.96 4.05 12.10
C SER A 49 11.20 5.17 13.13
N GLU A 50 11.63 6.35 12.66
CA GLU A 50 11.79 7.54 13.50
C GLU A 50 10.47 7.98 14.14
N GLU A 51 9.38 7.93 13.39
CA GLU A 51 8.06 8.25 13.91
C GLU A 51 7.65 7.30 15.05
N TYR A 52 7.96 6.00 14.94
CA TYR A 52 7.73 5.05 16.04
C TYR A 52 8.56 5.41 17.27
N ARG A 53 9.84 5.77 17.08
CA ARG A 53 10.75 6.17 18.18
C ARG A 53 10.28 7.45 18.86
N SER A 54 9.95 8.48 18.08
CA SER A 54 9.52 9.78 18.59
C SER A 54 8.24 9.69 19.45
N ARG A 55 7.38 8.73 19.13
CA ARG A 55 6.15 8.44 19.87
C ARG A 55 6.32 7.44 21.00
N GLY A 56 7.52 6.92 21.21
CA GLY A 56 7.78 5.92 22.25
C GLY A 56 7.04 4.59 22.03
N LEU A 57 6.76 4.24 20.76
CA LEU A 57 6.08 2.98 20.45
C LEU A 57 7.04 1.80 20.61
N SER A 58 6.56 0.73 21.23
CA SER A 58 7.34 -0.49 21.43
C SER A 58 7.59 -1.20 20.09
N VAL A 59 8.84 -1.27 19.68
CA VAL A 59 9.27 -1.99 18.46
C VAL A 59 8.92 -3.47 18.55
N ASP A 60 9.07 -4.08 19.74
CA ASP A 60 8.73 -5.50 19.93
C ASP A 60 7.24 -5.76 19.78
N ARG A 61 6.40 -4.85 20.29
CA ARG A 61 4.97 -4.91 20.04
C ARG A 61 4.64 -4.80 18.55
N LEU A 62 5.20 -3.82 17.86
CA LEU A 62 4.98 -3.65 16.43
C LEU A 62 5.51 -4.84 15.61
N ARG A 63 6.55 -5.53 16.09
CA ARG A 63 7.04 -6.76 15.47
C ARG A 63 6.05 -7.92 15.63
N GLN A 64 5.44 -8.05 16.80
CA GLN A 64 4.44 -9.07 17.10
C GLN A 64 3.07 -8.78 16.47
N HIS A 65 2.75 -7.49 16.24
CA HIS A 65 1.47 -7.01 15.72
C HIS A 65 1.66 -6.15 14.46
N PRO A 66 2.03 -6.73 13.32
CA PRO A 66 2.22 -5.98 12.08
C PRO A 66 0.98 -5.21 11.63
N GLU A 67 -0.22 -5.65 12.01
CA GLU A 67 -1.49 -4.98 11.76
C GLU A 67 -1.64 -3.61 12.45
N GLU A 68 -0.81 -3.33 13.45
CA GLU A 68 -0.77 -2.05 14.17
C GLU A 68 0.21 -1.05 13.53
N ARG A 69 1.06 -1.49 12.57
CA ARG A 69 2.06 -0.63 11.93
C ARG A 69 1.43 0.43 11.01
N LEU A 70 2.18 1.51 10.84
CA LEU A 70 2.02 2.40 9.70
C LEU A 70 2.47 1.62 8.46
N THR A 71 1.61 1.46 7.46
CA THR A 71 1.95 0.66 6.28
C THR A 71 1.42 1.35 5.03
N CYS A 72 2.26 1.45 4.00
CA CYS A 72 1.84 1.91 2.67
C CYS A 72 2.60 1.19 1.55
N SER A 73 1.98 1.23 0.37
CA SER A 73 2.60 0.89 -0.91
C SER A 73 3.08 2.17 -1.59
N VAL A 74 4.15 2.08 -2.36
CA VAL A 74 4.79 3.23 -3.01
C VAL A 74 5.20 2.87 -4.43
N ALA A 75 4.94 3.77 -5.38
CA ALA A 75 5.55 3.77 -6.70
C ALA A 75 6.38 5.04 -6.87
N VAL A 76 7.61 4.89 -7.29
CA VAL A 76 8.56 5.99 -7.54
C VAL A 76 9.12 5.87 -8.94
N TYR A 77 9.02 6.93 -9.73
CA TYR A 77 9.77 7.06 -10.97
C TYR A 77 10.99 7.95 -10.76
N SER A 78 12.18 7.38 -10.87
CA SER A 78 13.43 8.11 -10.87
C SER A 78 13.76 8.56 -12.30
N SER A 79 13.66 9.86 -12.56
CA SER A 79 14.04 10.44 -13.84
C SER A 79 15.56 10.38 -14.08
N TYR A 80 16.36 10.41 -13.01
CA TYR A 80 17.81 10.28 -13.09
C TYR A 80 18.23 8.87 -13.54
N HIS A 81 17.68 7.83 -12.88
CA HIS A 81 17.99 6.44 -13.21
C HIS A 81 17.17 5.89 -14.38
N ARG A 82 16.15 6.64 -14.84
CA ARG A 82 15.17 6.14 -15.81
C ARG A 82 14.54 4.82 -15.39
N GLN A 83 14.14 4.74 -14.12
CA GLN A 83 13.61 3.53 -13.51
C GLN A 83 12.30 3.81 -12.77
N LEU A 84 11.40 2.84 -12.85
CA LEU A 84 10.22 2.75 -12.00
C LEU A 84 10.48 1.73 -10.89
N TRP A 85 10.30 2.13 -9.64
CA TRP A 85 10.40 1.27 -8.46
C TRP A 85 9.01 1.11 -7.84
N MET A 86 8.57 -0.15 -7.66
CA MET A 86 7.26 -0.44 -7.09
C MET A 86 7.42 -1.31 -5.84
N ILE A 87 6.92 -0.80 -4.72
CA ILE A 87 6.90 -1.45 -3.42
C ILE A 87 5.42 -1.61 -3.03
N GLY A 88 4.93 -2.85 -2.98
CA GLY A 88 3.52 -3.16 -2.75
C GLY A 88 2.68 -3.16 -4.03
N ASP A 89 1.42 -2.78 -3.94
CA ASP A 89 0.34 -3.00 -4.91
C ASP A 89 -0.04 -1.75 -5.74
N CYS A 90 0.86 -0.78 -5.84
CA CYS A 90 0.67 0.39 -6.71
C CYS A 90 0.57 0.00 -8.20
N GLN A 91 0.12 0.94 -9.01
CA GLN A 91 0.06 0.85 -10.46
C GLN A 91 0.87 1.98 -11.10
N ALA A 92 1.38 1.73 -12.29
CA ALA A 92 1.97 2.77 -13.13
C ALA A 92 1.57 2.56 -14.58
N TRP A 93 1.45 3.65 -15.31
CA TRP A 93 1.28 3.67 -16.75
C TRP A 93 2.44 4.44 -17.36
N VAL A 94 3.11 3.85 -18.34
CA VAL A 94 4.25 4.47 -19.01
C VAL A 94 4.13 4.26 -20.51
N ASN A 95 4.02 5.32 -21.28
CA ASN A 95 3.93 5.29 -22.74
C ASN A 95 2.94 4.24 -23.29
N GLY A 96 1.75 4.11 -22.71
CA GLY A 96 0.73 3.13 -23.14
C GLY A 96 0.84 1.76 -22.46
N THR A 97 1.89 1.49 -21.67
CA THR A 97 2.07 0.21 -20.97
C THR A 97 1.70 0.33 -19.50
N VAL A 98 0.85 -0.57 -19.02
CA VAL A 98 0.46 -0.64 -17.59
C VAL A 98 1.38 -1.60 -16.84
N TYR A 99 1.94 -1.11 -15.75
CA TYR A 99 2.72 -1.86 -14.77
C TYR A 99 1.90 -2.01 -13.50
N SER A 100 1.68 -3.23 -13.04
CA SER A 100 0.96 -3.50 -11.80
C SER A 100 1.43 -4.78 -11.15
N VAL A 101 1.37 -4.83 -9.84
CA VAL A 101 1.61 -6.05 -9.07
C VAL A 101 0.28 -6.72 -8.82
N ARG A 102 0.07 -7.91 -9.38
CA ARG A 102 -1.12 -8.71 -9.09
C ARG A 102 -0.85 -9.61 -7.90
N ASP A 103 -1.77 -9.57 -6.94
CA ASP A 103 -1.78 -10.48 -5.81
C ASP A 103 -3.01 -11.41 -5.91
N PRO A 104 -2.83 -12.69 -6.26
CA PRO A 104 -3.94 -13.64 -6.36
C PRO A 104 -4.73 -13.80 -5.07
N GLN A 105 -4.10 -13.59 -3.90
CA GLN A 105 -4.77 -13.64 -2.62
C GLN A 105 -5.72 -12.44 -2.46
N GLU A 106 -5.31 -11.25 -2.85
CA GLU A 106 -6.19 -10.07 -2.83
C GLU A 106 -7.37 -10.21 -3.79
N GLU A 107 -7.13 -10.72 -5.00
CA GLU A 107 -8.21 -11.00 -5.96
C GLU A 107 -9.21 -12.02 -5.40
N SER A 108 -8.74 -13.04 -4.68
CA SER A 108 -9.61 -14.02 -4.01
C SER A 108 -10.44 -13.40 -2.90
N LEU A 109 -9.83 -12.56 -2.06
CA LEU A 109 -10.54 -11.85 -0.98
C LEU A 109 -11.56 -10.85 -1.53
N ALA A 110 -11.21 -10.14 -2.59
CA ALA A 110 -12.12 -9.20 -3.26
C ALA A 110 -13.35 -9.93 -3.83
N ARG A 111 -13.15 -11.09 -4.49
CA ARG A 111 -14.25 -11.93 -4.99
C ARG A 111 -15.14 -12.42 -3.85
N ARG A 112 -14.56 -12.92 -2.76
CA ARG A 112 -15.32 -13.41 -1.59
C ARG A 112 -16.15 -12.27 -0.95
N ARG A 113 -15.58 -11.08 -0.83
CA ARG A 113 -16.32 -9.90 -0.37
C ARG A 113 -17.45 -9.53 -1.32
N ALA A 114 -17.21 -9.52 -2.63
CA ALA A 114 -18.22 -9.20 -3.63
C ALA A 114 -19.38 -10.20 -3.62
N GLN A 115 -19.10 -11.51 -3.48
CA GLN A 115 -20.11 -12.55 -3.37
C GLN A 115 -20.98 -12.37 -2.12
N PHE A 116 -20.34 -12.09 -0.96
CA PHE A 116 -21.08 -11.81 0.28
C PHE A 116 -22.01 -10.60 0.13
N ILE A 117 -21.53 -9.50 -0.47
CA ILE A 117 -22.34 -8.29 -0.69
C ILE A 117 -23.49 -8.58 -1.63
N ALA A 118 -23.27 -9.29 -2.74
CA ALA A 118 -24.31 -9.64 -3.69
C ALA A 118 -25.42 -10.46 -3.01
N GLN A 119 -25.05 -11.50 -2.28
CA GLN A 119 -26.01 -12.33 -1.55
C GLN A 119 -26.81 -11.51 -0.53
N ALA A 120 -26.15 -10.67 0.27
CA ALA A 120 -26.84 -9.86 1.26
C ALA A 120 -27.81 -8.82 0.65
N LEU A 121 -27.46 -8.26 -0.51
CA LEU A 121 -28.35 -7.38 -1.27
C LEU A 121 -29.59 -8.15 -1.79
N ASP A 122 -29.40 -9.36 -2.30
CA ASP A 122 -30.50 -10.23 -2.76
C ASP A 122 -31.42 -10.63 -1.59
N GLU A 123 -30.89 -10.76 -0.38
CA GLU A 123 -31.62 -11.00 0.87
C GLU A 123 -32.28 -9.73 1.46
N GLY A 124 -32.14 -8.59 0.79
CA GLY A 124 -32.78 -7.32 1.17
C GLY A 124 -31.97 -6.42 2.10
N THR A 125 -30.67 -6.66 2.31
CA THR A 125 -29.82 -5.76 3.06
C THR A 125 -29.64 -4.43 2.31
N PRO A 126 -29.89 -3.26 2.93
CA PRO A 126 -29.70 -1.98 2.26
C PRO A 126 -28.26 -1.73 1.83
N ALA A 127 -28.06 -1.19 0.62
CA ALA A 127 -26.71 -0.94 0.08
C ALA A 127 -25.85 0.03 0.93
N GLU A 128 -26.50 0.91 1.68
CA GLU A 128 -25.89 1.89 2.58
C GLU A 128 -25.06 1.21 3.68
N VAL A 129 -25.48 0.04 4.17
CA VAL A 129 -24.79 -0.74 5.21
C VAL A 129 -23.36 -1.07 4.80
N PHE A 130 -23.10 -1.27 3.50
CA PHE A 130 -21.76 -1.59 2.98
C PHE A 130 -20.87 -0.36 2.75
N ARG A 131 -21.40 0.86 2.94
CA ARG A 131 -20.65 2.13 2.85
C ARG A 131 -20.21 2.66 4.20
N GLU A 132 -20.72 2.11 5.28
CA GLU A 132 -20.41 2.50 6.64
C GLU A 132 -19.08 1.95 7.14
N ALA A 133 -18.59 2.50 8.26
CA ALA A 133 -17.36 2.03 8.90
C ALA A 133 -17.45 0.58 9.40
N SER A 134 -18.65 0.09 9.64
CA SER A 134 -18.99 -1.27 10.09
C SER A 134 -19.30 -2.23 8.94
N ASP A 135 -18.88 -1.95 7.71
CA ASP A 135 -19.11 -2.76 6.51
C ASP A 135 -18.98 -4.28 6.79
N PRO A 136 -20.10 -5.04 6.78
CA PRO A 136 -20.07 -6.48 7.06
C PRO A 136 -19.35 -7.27 5.98
N GLY A 137 -19.36 -6.82 4.72
CA GLY A 137 -18.59 -7.42 3.64
C GLY A 137 -17.08 -7.35 3.89
N ARG A 138 -16.63 -6.29 4.57
CA ARG A 138 -15.24 -6.19 5.03
C ARG A 138 -14.98 -7.10 6.23
N ALA A 139 -15.93 -7.21 7.17
CA ALA A 139 -15.78 -8.04 8.36
C ALA A 139 -15.52 -9.51 7.99
N VAL A 140 -16.17 -10.02 6.95
CA VAL A 140 -16.00 -11.40 6.46
C VAL A 140 -14.58 -11.72 6.01
N ILE A 141 -13.84 -10.74 5.46
CA ILE A 141 -12.47 -10.94 4.95
C ILE A 141 -11.39 -10.40 5.90
N LEU A 142 -11.76 -9.71 6.98
CA LEU A 142 -10.81 -9.07 7.89
C LEU A 142 -9.80 -10.04 8.54
N PRO A 143 -10.18 -11.25 9.00
CA PRO A 143 -9.22 -12.22 9.54
C PRO A 143 -8.12 -12.56 8.53
N ASP A 144 -8.47 -12.79 7.27
CA ASP A 144 -7.51 -13.13 6.22
C ASP A 144 -6.62 -11.94 5.84
N LEU A 145 -7.19 -10.72 5.84
CA LEU A 145 -6.40 -9.49 5.66
C LEU A 145 -5.38 -9.30 6.78
N ILE A 146 -5.74 -9.61 8.03
CA ILE A 146 -4.82 -9.57 9.17
C ILE A 146 -3.74 -10.65 9.01
N ALA A 147 -4.13 -11.88 8.67
CA ALA A 147 -3.19 -12.98 8.43
C ALA A 147 -2.20 -12.66 7.30
N LYS A 148 -2.68 -12.04 6.21
CA LYS A 148 -1.82 -11.53 5.14
C LYS A 148 -0.85 -10.46 5.68
N THR A 149 -1.35 -9.50 6.46
CA THR A 149 -0.53 -8.42 7.01
C THR A 149 0.62 -8.94 7.88
N ARG A 150 0.43 -10.04 8.61
CA ARG A 150 1.50 -10.68 9.40
C ARG A 150 2.66 -11.21 8.58
N ARG A 151 2.47 -11.36 7.26
CA ARG A 151 3.51 -11.80 6.31
C ARG A 151 4.18 -10.63 5.58
N GLN A 152 3.80 -9.38 5.86
CA GLN A 152 4.43 -8.22 5.25
C GLN A 152 5.92 -8.15 5.58
N ASN A 153 6.72 -7.75 4.60
CA ASN A 153 8.19 -7.76 4.64
C ASN A 153 8.82 -9.13 4.95
N GLN A 154 8.06 -10.22 4.73
CA GLN A 154 8.53 -11.60 4.72
C GLN A 154 8.18 -12.29 3.38
N ALA A 155 6.99 -12.05 2.85
CA ALA A 155 6.48 -12.64 1.62
C ALA A 155 6.23 -11.60 0.50
N TYR A 156 6.01 -10.35 0.84
CA TYR A 156 5.81 -9.23 -0.08
C TYR A 156 6.35 -7.94 0.54
N ALA A 157 6.72 -6.98 -0.29
CA ALA A 157 7.32 -5.73 0.13
C ALA A 157 6.27 -4.66 0.47
N VAL A 158 6.48 -3.91 1.56
CA VAL A 158 5.76 -2.69 1.91
C VAL A 158 6.69 -1.74 2.66
N ILE A 159 6.35 -0.46 2.73
CA ILE A 159 7.00 0.50 3.63
C ILE A 159 6.22 0.53 4.94
N ASP A 160 6.87 0.10 6.04
CA ASP A 160 6.21 -0.02 7.35
C ASP A 160 7.12 0.30 8.55
N GLY A 161 8.30 0.88 8.29
CA GLY A 161 9.29 1.21 9.33
C GLY A 161 10.16 0.01 9.77
N PHE A 162 10.02 -1.13 9.11
CA PHE A 162 10.86 -2.32 9.30
C PHE A 162 11.63 -2.64 8.01
N PRO A 163 12.69 -3.47 8.06
CA PRO A 163 13.45 -3.85 6.87
C PRO A 163 12.54 -4.40 5.77
N VAL A 164 12.61 -3.78 4.59
CA VAL A 164 11.78 -4.15 3.45
C VAL A 164 12.26 -5.46 2.82
N TYR A 165 11.34 -6.35 2.48
CA TYR A 165 11.60 -7.56 1.72
C TYR A 165 12.03 -7.22 0.28
N ARG A 166 13.34 -7.06 0.06
CA ARG A 166 13.93 -6.59 -1.21
C ARG A 166 13.54 -7.43 -2.43
N PRO A 167 13.43 -8.78 -2.35
CA PRO A 167 12.97 -9.56 -3.49
C PRO A 167 11.55 -9.25 -3.95
N GLY A 168 10.72 -8.66 -3.09
CA GLY A 168 9.35 -8.22 -3.42
C GLY A 168 9.29 -6.83 -4.05
N VAL A 169 10.41 -6.11 -4.16
CA VAL A 169 10.48 -4.79 -4.82
C VAL A 169 10.66 -4.97 -6.31
N GLN A 170 9.75 -4.45 -7.10
CA GLN A 170 9.87 -4.49 -8.56
C GLN A 170 10.62 -3.26 -9.07
N THR A 171 11.47 -3.49 -10.06
CA THR A 171 12.25 -2.43 -10.73
C THR A 171 12.16 -2.62 -12.23
N PHE A 172 11.73 -1.57 -12.92
CA PHE A 172 11.62 -1.56 -14.37
C PHE A 172 12.55 -0.49 -14.95
N SER A 173 13.39 -0.86 -15.90
CA SER A 173 14.21 0.08 -16.66
C SER A 173 13.38 0.70 -17.78
N LEU A 174 13.29 2.01 -17.83
CA LEU A 174 12.40 2.78 -18.71
C LEU A 174 13.16 3.90 -19.41
N PRO A 175 14.19 3.59 -20.23
CA PRO A 175 15.08 4.61 -20.83
C PRO A 175 14.34 5.54 -21.80
N ALA A 176 13.25 5.09 -22.41
CA ALA A 176 12.46 5.84 -23.38
C ALA A 176 11.15 6.40 -22.79
N ALA A 177 11.00 6.45 -21.44
CA ALA A 177 9.80 7.01 -20.82
C ALA A 177 9.68 8.52 -21.14
N THR A 178 8.55 8.90 -21.73
CA THR A 178 8.18 10.30 -22.02
C THR A 178 6.96 10.71 -21.20
N GLU A 179 6.07 9.77 -20.95
CA GLU A 179 4.88 9.97 -20.13
C GLU A 179 4.84 8.91 -19.03
N VAL A 180 4.64 9.35 -17.79
CA VAL A 180 4.56 8.47 -16.62
C VAL A 180 3.38 8.90 -15.76
N VAL A 181 2.48 7.98 -15.48
CA VAL A 181 1.39 8.15 -14.52
C VAL A 181 1.57 7.12 -13.41
N LEU A 182 1.56 7.58 -12.17
CA LEU A 182 1.63 6.74 -10.98
C LEU A 182 0.28 6.75 -10.27
N ALA A 183 -0.22 5.59 -9.87
CA ALA A 183 -1.46 5.45 -9.15
C ALA A 183 -1.34 4.45 -8.00
N THR A 184 -2.05 4.72 -6.92
CA THR A 184 -2.25 3.76 -5.82
C THR A 184 -3.43 2.84 -6.11
N ASP A 185 -3.60 1.80 -5.30
CA ASP A 185 -4.76 0.91 -5.29
C ASP A 185 -6.12 1.62 -5.01
N GLY A 186 -6.08 2.86 -4.54
CA GLY A 186 -7.26 3.73 -4.45
C GLY A 186 -7.80 4.17 -5.82
N TYR A 187 -7.03 4.07 -6.88
CA TYR A 187 -7.46 4.21 -8.26
C TYR A 187 -7.81 2.82 -8.82
N PRO A 188 -9.04 2.57 -9.29
CA PRO A 188 -9.51 1.21 -9.54
C PRO A 188 -8.66 0.45 -10.56
N ARG A 189 -8.28 1.11 -11.66
CA ARG A 189 -7.45 0.52 -12.71
C ARG A 189 -6.91 1.60 -13.64
N LEU A 190 -5.61 1.53 -13.95
CA LEU A 190 -5.04 2.25 -15.07
C LEU A 190 -5.33 1.47 -16.36
N LEU A 191 -5.82 2.16 -17.36
CA LEU A 191 -6.09 1.62 -18.68
C LEU A 191 -4.98 2.03 -19.65
N PRO A 192 -4.81 1.33 -20.79
CA PRO A 192 -3.76 1.65 -21.76
C PRO A 192 -3.87 3.05 -22.37
N THR A 193 -5.06 3.61 -22.41
CA THR A 193 -5.28 4.99 -22.86
C THR A 193 -5.96 5.81 -21.77
N LEU A 194 -5.67 7.11 -21.74
CA LEU A 194 -6.32 8.06 -20.83
C LEU A 194 -7.75 8.41 -21.24
N ALA A 195 -8.20 7.94 -22.40
CA ALA A 195 -9.54 8.16 -22.93
C ALA A 195 -10.53 7.04 -22.56
N GLU A 196 -10.06 5.95 -22.00
CA GLU A 196 -10.84 4.80 -21.50
C GLU A 196 -11.01 4.87 -19.98
#